data_2f994c60202706b8758ce74d1fd0643b
#
_entry.id   2f994c60202706b8758ce74d1fd0643b
#
_cell.length_a   1.000
_cell.length_b   1.000
_cell.length_c   1.000
_cell.angle_alpha   90.00
_cell.angle_beta   90.00
_cell.angle_gamma   90.00
#
_symmetry.space_group_name_H-M   'P 1'
#
loop_
_entity.id
_entity.type
_entity.pdbx_description
1 polymer ?
#
loop_
_entity_poly.entity_id
_entity_poly.type
_entity_poly.pdbx_seq_one_letter_code
_entity_poly.pdbx_strand_id
1 'polypeptide(L)'
;MNKDELIIKNIIKYINELDLITKDKDKTFFFDNTSEFNKIINRVIKIGESLSKVSDETKNKYSNINWNIIKEKALDEEKVGYEMNVKDTYDLGSKLLKEELYEKLNEVI
;
A
#
# COMPACT_ATOMS: atom_id res chain seq x y z
N MET A 1 -15.80 -18.29 2.93
CA MET A 1 -14.98 -17.12 2.62
C MET A 1 -13.99 -17.47 1.53
N ASN A 2 -13.97 -16.71 0.47
CA ASN A 2 -13.04 -17.03 -0.60
C ASN A 2 -11.65 -16.44 -0.30
N LYS A 3 -10.67 -16.92 -1.06
CA LYS A 3 -9.28 -16.55 -0.87
C LYS A 3 -9.02 -15.05 -1.10
N ASP A 4 -9.68 -14.46 -2.11
CA ASP A 4 -9.53 -13.05 -2.42
C ASP A 4 -10.03 -12.16 -1.29
N GLU A 5 -11.10 -12.54 -0.64
CA GLU A 5 -11.65 -11.79 0.48
C GLU A 5 -10.65 -11.69 1.63
N LEU A 6 -9.96 -12.79 1.94
CA LEU A 6 -8.90 -12.78 2.96
C LEU A 6 -7.74 -11.88 2.56
N ILE A 7 -7.33 -11.95 1.30
CA ILE A 7 -6.24 -11.11 0.78
C ILE A 7 -6.62 -9.63 0.91
N ILE A 8 -7.83 -9.28 0.52
CA ILE A 8 -8.31 -7.89 0.57
C ILE A 8 -8.40 -7.39 2.01
N LYS A 9 -8.86 -8.22 2.93
CA LYS A 9 -8.87 -7.86 4.36
C LYS A 9 -7.46 -7.57 4.88
N ASN A 10 -6.47 -8.33 4.45
CA ASN A 10 -5.09 -8.10 4.83
C ASN A 10 -4.55 -6.79 4.25
N ILE A 11 -4.92 -6.46 3.01
CA ILE A 11 -4.52 -5.19 2.39
C ILE A 11 -5.10 -4.03 3.21
N ILE A 12 -6.36 -4.10 3.57
CA ILE A 12 -7.02 -3.07 4.38
C ILE A 12 -6.29 -2.92 5.73
N LYS A 13 -5.91 -4.04 6.33
CA LYS A 13 -5.15 -4.03 7.59
C LYS A 13 -3.82 -3.29 7.43
N TYR A 14 -3.08 -3.58 6.35
CA TYR A 14 -1.80 -2.91 6.10
C TYR A 14 -1.98 -1.41 5.87
N ILE A 15 -3.04 -1.00 5.18
CA ILE A 15 -3.33 0.42 4.98
C ILE A 15 -3.60 1.10 6.32
N ASN A 16 -4.36 0.45 7.20
CA ASN A 16 -4.61 0.97 8.55
C ASN A 16 -3.32 1.06 9.36
N GLU A 17 -2.41 0.09 9.23
CA GLU A 17 -1.12 0.14 9.89
C GLU A 17 -0.27 1.32 9.39
N LEU A 18 -0.30 1.58 8.08
CA LEU A 18 0.39 2.74 7.51
C LEU A 18 -0.16 4.05 8.06
N ASP A 19 -1.47 4.14 8.20
CA ASP A 19 -2.10 5.32 8.79
C ASP A 19 -1.58 5.57 10.21
N LEU A 20 -1.47 4.52 11.01
CA LEU A 20 -0.94 4.61 12.37
C LEU A 20 0.55 4.99 12.40
N ILE A 21 1.34 4.42 11.50
CA ILE A 21 2.78 4.71 11.44
C ILE A 21 3.03 6.17 11.06
N THR A 22 2.22 6.72 10.17
CA THR A 22 2.42 8.08 9.64
C THR A 22 1.66 9.15 10.41
N LYS A 23 0.74 8.76 11.28
CA LYS A 23 -0.11 9.70 12.02
C LYS A 23 0.74 10.68 12.84
N ASP A 24 0.40 11.96 12.72
CA ASP A 24 1.06 13.06 13.47
C ASP A 24 2.57 13.19 13.19
N LYS A 25 3.04 12.58 12.10
CA LYS A 25 4.44 12.65 11.70
C LYS A 25 4.51 13.14 10.25
N ASP A 26 5.43 14.06 9.99
CA ASP A 26 5.65 14.52 8.63
C ASP A 26 6.83 13.78 7.99
N LYS A 27 7.08 14.05 6.72
CA LYS A 27 8.17 13.39 6.01
C LYS A 27 9.55 13.70 6.58
N THR A 28 9.72 14.86 7.24
CA THR A 28 10.99 15.24 7.86
C THR A 28 11.36 14.26 8.97
N PHE A 29 10.36 13.80 9.75
CA PHE A 29 10.58 12.78 10.76
C PHE A 29 11.24 11.54 10.17
N PHE A 30 10.79 11.10 9.00
CA PHE A 30 11.29 9.87 8.37
C PHE A 30 12.65 10.03 7.71
N PHE A 31 13.06 11.26 7.37
CA PHE A 31 14.42 11.50 6.88
C PHE A 31 15.47 11.10 7.90
N ASP A 32 15.19 11.32 9.19
CA ASP A 32 16.13 11.05 10.28
C ASP A 32 15.86 9.75 11.02
N ASN A 33 14.82 9.01 10.63
CA ASN A 33 14.39 7.81 11.34
C ASN A 33 14.25 6.63 10.38
N THR A 34 15.38 6.06 9.97
CA THR A 34 15.44 4.98 9.00
C THR A 34 14.60 3.77 9.40
N SER A 35 14.62 3.40 10.69
CA SER A 35 13.85 2.24 11.15
C SER A 35 12.35 2.45 11.01
N GLU A 36 11.88 3.66 11.26
CA GLU A 36 10.47 4.01 11.08
C GLU A 36 10.09 4.07 9.60
N PHE A 37 10.99 4.60 8.78
CA PHE A 37 10.78 4.63 7.34
C PHE A 37 10.70 3.22 6.76
N ASN A 38 11.53 2.31 7.24
CA ASN A 38 11.49 0.91 6.80
C ASN A 38 10.18 0.22 7.12
N LYS A 39 9.47 0.65 8.16
CA LYS A 39 8.14 0.14 8.45
C LYS A 39 7.15 0.49 7.35
N ILE A 40 7.25 1.71 6.82
CA ILE A 40 6.41 2.14 5.69
C ILE A 40 6.73 1.29 4.46
N ILE A 41 8.01 1.16 4.13
CA ILE A 41 8.45 0.35 2.99
C ILE A 41 7.91 -1.07 3.08
N ASN A 42 8.04 -1.68 4.24
CA ASN A 42 7.57 -3.05 4.48
C ASN A 42 6.08 -3.22 4.18
N ARG A 43 5.25 -2.30 4.65
CA ARG A 43 3.80 -2.37 4.43
C ARG A 43 3.45 -2.15 2.98
N VAL A 44 4.13 -1.22 2.32
CA VAL A 44 3.90 -0.94 0.90
C VAL A 44 4.24 -2.17 0.05
N ILE A 45 5.36 -2.84 0.34
CA ILE A 45 5.76 -4.07 -0.36
C ILE A 45 4.70 -5.16 -0.15
N LYS A 46 4.25 -5.35 1.07
CA LYS A 46 3.24 -6.37 1.39
C LYS A 46 1.91 -6.10 0.70
N ILE A 47 1.52 -4.84 0.60
CA ILE A 47 0.31 -4.45 -0.13
C ILE A 47 0.47 -4.81 -1.61
N GLY A 48 1.61 -4.47 -2.21
CA GLY A 48 1.89 -4.80 -3.61
C GLY A 48 1.84 -6.30 -3.88
N GLU A 49 2.48 -7.08 -3.03
CA GLU A 49 2.45 -8.54 -3.14
C GLU A 49 1.02 -9.09 -3.02
N SER A 50 0.26 -8.55 -2.07
CA SER A 50 -1.12 -9.00 -1.85
C SER A 50 -2.02 -8.63 -3.03
N LEU A 51 -1.87 -7.42 -3.58
CA LEU A 51 -2.64 -7.01 -4.76
C LEU A 51 -2.39 -7.94 -5.94
N SER A 52 -1.15 -8.40 -6.11
CA SER A 52 -0.80 -9.30 -7.21
C SER A 52 -1.42 -10.69 -7.05
N LYS A 53 -1.79 -11.08 -5.84
CA LYS A 53 -2.37 -12.39 -5.55
C LYS A 53 -3.89 -12.44 -5.70
N VAL A 54 -4.55 -11.30 -5.83
CA VAL A 54 -5.99 -11.25 -6.08
C VAL A 54 -6.27 -11.85 -7.46
N SER A 55 -7.31 -12.66 -7.58
CA SER A 55 -7.63 -13.33 -8.85
C SER A 55 -8.03 -12.34 -9.94
N ASP A 56 -7.81 -12.74 -11.20
CA ASP A 56 -8.21 -11.93 -12.34
C ASP A 56 -9.73 -11.74 -12.40
N GLU A 57 -10.49 -12.72 -11.97
CA GLU A 57 -11.94 -12.62 -11.89
C GLU A 57 -12.37 -11.45 -11.01
N THR A 58 -11.80 -11.34 -9.82
CA THR A 58 -12.10 -10.23 -8.90
C THR A 58 -11.61 -8.91 -9.45
N LYS A 59 -10.41 -8.88 -10.02
CA LYS A 59 -9.85 -7.66 -10.62
C LYS A 59 -10.73 -7.13 -11.76
N ASN A 60 -11.26 -8.03 -12.58
CA ASN A 60 -12.14 -7.64 -13.69
C ASN A 60 -13.51 -7.19 -13.21
N LYS A 61 -14.02 -7.83 -12.16
CA LYS A 61 -15.31 -7.47 -11.57
C LYS A 61 -15.26 -6.07 -10.92
N TYR A 62 -14.14 -5.72 -10.32
CA TYR A 62 -13.94 -4.42 -9.67
C TYR A 62 -12.87 -3.62 -10.39
N SER A 63 -13.06 -3.41 -11.68
CA SER A 63 -12.09 -2.73 -12.55
C SER A 63 -11.88 -1.26 -12.22
N ASN A 64 -12.73 -0.67 -11.40
CA ASN A 64 -12.56 0.71 -10.90
C ASN A 64 -11.45 0.82 -9.84
N ILE A 65 -10.94 -0.30 -9.34
CA ILE A 65 -9.84 -0.32 -8.39
C ILE A 65 -8.53 -0.39 -9.17
N ASN A 66 -7.57 0.46 -8.81
CA ASN A 66 -6.24 0.42 -9.41
C ASN A 66 -5.39 -0.67 -8.78
N TRP A 67 -5.54 -1.90 -9.27
CA TRP A 67 -4.81 -3.06 -8.76
C TRP A 67 -3.30 -2.99 -9.00
N ASN A 68 -2.87 -2.10 -9.89
CA ASN A 68 -1.46 -1.92 -10.25
C ASN A 68 -0.83 -0.66 -9.66
N ILE A 69 -1.48 -0.05 -8.67
CA ILE A 69 -1.04 1.24 -8.11
C ILE A 69 0.41 1.21 -7.64
N ILE A 70 0.84 0.12 -7.01
CA ILE A 70 2.22 0.00 -6.51
C ILE A 70 3.21 -0.04 -7.69
N LYS A 71 2.91 -0.81 -8.71
CA LYS A 71 3.75 -0.90 -9.90
C LYS A 71 3.82 0.42 -10.66
N GLU A 72 2.70 1.12 -10.77
CA GLU A 72 2.64 2.41 -11.45
C GLU A 72 3.50 3.47 -10.75
N LYS A 73 3.64 3.37 -9.44
CA LYS A 73 4.48 4.29 -8.67
C LYS A 73 5.93 3.81 -8.60
N ALA A 74 6.29 2.81 -9.41
CA ALA A 74 7.62 2.23 -9.47
C ALA A 74 8.10 1.62 -8.14
N LEU A 75 7.16 1.14 -7.36
CA LEU A 75 7.45 0.51 -6.08
C LEU A 75 7.50 -1.01 -6.23
N ASP A 76 8.48 -1.50 -6.95
CA ASP A 76 8.78 -2.92 -6.96
C ASP A 76 9.92 -3.18 -5.97
N GLU A 77 10.19 -4.46 -5.69
CA GLU A 77 11.19 -4.84 -4.71
C GLU A 77 12.59 -4.33 -5.04
N GLU A 78 12.89 -4.19 -6.32
CA GLU A 78 14.22 -3.76 -6.75
C GLU A 78 14.43 -2.27 -6.52
N LYS A 79 13.37 -1.49 -6.64
CA LYS A 79 13.45 -0.03 -6.58
C LYS A 79 13.20 0.55 -5.21
N VAL A 80 12.34 -0.09 -4.44
CA VAL A 80 12.02 0.39 -3.09
C VAL A 80 13.28 0.36 -2.23
N GLY A 81 13.59 1.50 -1.63
CA GLY A 81 14.77 1.64 -0.80
C GLY A 81 15.99 2.20 -1.52
N TYR A 82 16.02 2.14 -2.84
CA TYR A 82 17.13 2.68 -3.62
C TYR A 82 16.73 3.88 -4.46
N GLU A 83 15.63 3.76 -5.20
CA GLU A 83 15.20 4.78 -6.14
C GLU A 83 14.05 5.63 -5.63
N MET A 84 13.25 5.09 -4.73
CA MET A 84 12.15 5.86 -4.13
C MET A 84 12.69 6.74 -3.02
N ASN A 85 12.46 8.04 -3.12
CA ASN A 85 12.83 8.93 -2.05
C ASN A 85 11.80 8.88 -0.91
N VAL A 86 12.17 9.42 0.24
CA VAL A 86 11.32 9.41 1.43
C VAL A 86 10.00 10.11 1.17
N LYS A 87 10.02 11.21 0.43
CA LYS A 87 8.81 11.98 0.13
C LYS A 87 7.79 11.13 -0.63
N ASP A 88 8.21 10.48 -1.71
CA ASP A 88 7.29 9.70 -2.54
C ASP A 88 6.74 8.49 -1.80
N THR A 89 7.58 7.82 -1.04
CA THR A 89 7.17 6.66 -0.24
C THR A 89 6.22 7.09 0.87
N TYR A 90 6.51 8.20 1.54
CA TYR A 90 5.64 8.75 2.57
C TYR A 90 4.27 9.14 1.99
N ASP A 91 4.25 9.83 0.86
CA ASP A 91 3.00 10.24 0.24
C ASP A 91 2.15 9.02 -0.16
N LEU A 92 2.79 7.99 -0.70
CA LEU A 92 2.10 6.76 -1.05
C LEU A 92 1.51 6.08 0.19
N GLY A 93 2.31 5.91 1.23
CA GLY A 93 1.89 5.20 2.44
C GLY A 93 0.89 5.96 3.29
N SER A 94 1.03 7.27 3.40
CA SER A 94 0.18 8.08 4.28
C SER A 94 -1.10 8.57 3.63
N LYS A 95 -1.15 8.63 2.30
CA LYS A 95 -2.21 9.34 1.61
C LYS A 95 -2.77 8.58 0.40
N LEU A 96 -1.92 8.29 -0.58
CA LEU A 96 -2.39 7.74 -1.86
C LEU A 96 -3.08 6.39 -1.74
N LEU A 97 -2.53 5.47 -0.97
CA LEU A 97 -3.12 4.16 -0.80
C LEU A 97 -4.49 4.24 -0.12
N LYS A 98 -4.61 5.13 0.86
CA LYS A 98 -5.87 5.34 1.54
C LYS A 98 -6.92 5.92 0.59
N GLU A 99 -6.55 6.94 -0.18
CA GLU A 99 -7.46 7.59 -1.11
C GLU A 99 -7.88 6.68 -2.26
N GLU A 100 -6.93 5.91 -2.81
CA GLU A 100 -7.16 5.12 -4.01
C GLU A 100 -7.72 3.73 -3.74
N LEU A 101 -7.41 3.14 -2.61
CA LEU A 101 -7.74 1.73 -2.35
C LEU A 101 -8.70 1.50 -1.19
N TYR A 102 -8.53 2.22 -0.10
CA TYR A 102 -9.16 1.84 1.16
C TYR A 102 -10.68 1.71 1.08
N GLU A 103 -11.36 2.76 0.63
CA GLU A 103 -12.81 2.75 0.55
C GLU A 103 -13.33 1.76 -0.50
N LYS A 104 -12.64 1.69 -1.63
CA LYS A 104 -13.02 0.80 -2.71
C LYS A 104 -12.88 -0.67 -2.31
N LEU A 105 -11.81 -1.01 -1.58
CA LEU A 105 -11.61 -2.37 -1.10
C LEU A 105 -12.65 -2.75 -0.05
N ASN A 106 -13.04 -1.81 0.81
CA ASN A 106 -14.10 -2.07 1.79
C ASN A 106 -15.45 -2.38 1.12
N GLU A 107 -15.69 -1.85 -0.06
CA GLU A 107 -16.92 -2.14 -0.81
C GLU A 107 -16.94 -3.55 -1.40
N VAL A 108 -15.76 -4.16 -1.57
CA VAL A 108 -15.65 -5.50 -2.15
C VAL A 108 -16.06 -6.58 -1.15
N ILE A 109 -15.85 -6.34 0.13
CA ILE A 109 -16.07 -7.34 1.17
C ILE A 109 -17.33 -7.05 2.04
#